data_03131e85fa47a5a2711cd2a94350d943
#
_entry.id   03131e85fa47a5a2711cd2a94350d943
#
_cell.length_a   1.000
_cell.length_b   1.000
_cell.length_c   1.000
_cell.angle_alpha   90.00
_cell.angle_beta   90.00
_cell.angle_gamma   90.00
#
_symmetry.space_group_name_H-M   'P 1'
#
loop_
_entity.id
_entity.type
_entity.pdbx_description
1 polymer ?
#
loop_
_entity_poly.entity_id
_entity_poly.type
_entity_poly.pdbx_seq_one_letter_code
_entity_poly.pdbx_strand_id
1 'polypeptide(L)'
;MEKMFEKLKGYLHMETEIPYEEFSEYYKSLIDVLNKSFEDMDQDSRLKARYICSIVQANAESRGERSKVNAKAYKKINAKSAFWMDAINFRILKDGMTQAEIDKVTEEINESI
;
A
#
# COMPACT_ATOMS: atom_id res chain seq x y z
N MET A 1 7.23 -7.48 -5.70
CA MET A 1 6.63 -6.82 -4.51
C MET A 1 7.59 -6.77 -3.31
N GLU A 2 8.52 -7.70 -3.23
CA GLU A 2 9.49 -7.75 -2.14
C GLU A 2 10.33 -6.46 -2.02
N LYS A 3 10.81 -5.94 -3.13
CA LYS A 3 11.59 -4.68 -3.13
C LYS A 3 10.77 -3.49 -2.64
N MET A 4 9.49 -3.43 -3.04
CA MET A 4 8.57 -2.39 -2.59
C MET A 4 8.35 -2.47 -1.09
N PHE A 5 8.18 -3.70 -0.57
CA PHE A 5 7.97 -3.94 0.84
C PHE A 5 9.20 -3.56 1.68
N GLU A 6 10.40 -3.95 1.23
CA GLU A 6 11.65 -3.61 1.93
C GLU A 6 11.85 -2.08 1.99
N LYS A 7 11.52 -1.39 0.89
CA LYS A 7 11.62 0.07 0.85
C LYS A 7 10.63 0.72 1.80
N LEU A 8 9.41 0.20 1.88
CA LEU A 8 8.41 0.68 2.83
C LEU A 8 8.90 0.52 4.27
N LYS A 9 9.47 -0.64 4.60
CA LYS A 9 10.02 -0.87 5.96
C LYS A 9 11.07 0.18 6.31
N GLY A 10 11.94 0.52 5.36
CA GLY A 10 12.92 1.58 5.54
C GLY A 10 12.28 2.91 5.88
N TYR A 11 11.24 3.28 5.15
CA TYR A 11 10.51 4.53 5.42
C TYR A 11 9.83 4.52 6.80
N LEU A 12 9.24 3.40 7.19
CA LEU A 12 8.55 3.29 8.47
C LEU A 12 9.49 3.34 9.68
N HIS A 13 10.77 3.04 9.47
CA HIS A 13 11.79 3.16 10.52
C HIS A 13 12.46 4.52 10.58
N MET A 14 12.13 5.44 9.67
CA MET A 14 12.67 6.80 9.68
C MET A 14 12.00 7.64 10.76
N GLU A 15 12.76 8.55 11.36
CA GLU A 15 12.23 9.47 12.36
C GLU A 15 11.39 10.60 11.77
N THR A 16 11.61 10.91 10.48
CA THR A 16 10.90 11.98 9.78
C THR A 16 10.18 11.43 8.57
N GLU A 17 9.13 12.13 8.15
CA GLU A 17 8.40 11.77 6.93
C GLU A 17 9.24 12.05 5.70
N ILE A 18 9.09 11.18 4.68
CA ILE A 18 9.69 11.46 3.37
C ILE A 18 8.93 12.62 2.72
N PRO A 19 9.60 13.44 1.87
CA PRO A 19 8.93 14.55 1.20
C PRO A 19 7.91 14.07 0.16
N TYR A 20 7.05 14.98 -0.26
CA TYR A 20 5.99 14.65 -1.22
C TYR A 20 6.54 14.00 -2.49
N GLU A 21 7.63 14.50 -3.03
CA GLU A 21 8.20 13.99 -4.29
C GLU A 21 8.59 12.52 -4.15
N GLU A 22 9.21 12.15 -3.06
CA GLU A 22 9.61 10.76 -2.81
C GLU A 22 8.38 9.88 -2.55
N PHE A 23 7.41 10.38 -1.80
CA PHE A 23 6.15 9.69 -1.55
C PHE A 23 5.41 9.42 -2.88
N SER A 24 5.32 10.44 -3.73
CA SER A 24 4.67 10.34 -5.03
C SER A 24 5.37 9.32 -5.94
N GLU A 25 6.70 9.33 -5.96
CA GLU A 25 7.48 8.37 -6.77
C GLU A 25 7.28 6.94 -6.27
N TYR A 26 7.27 6.73 -4.97
CA TYR A 26 7.00 5.41 -4.39
C TYR A 26 5.61 4.93 -4.79
N TYR A 27 4.61 5.79 -4.67
CA TYR A 27 3.24 5.48 -5.06
C TYR A 27 3.15 5.11 -6.54
N LYS A 28 3.78 5.89 -7.42
CA LYS A 28 3.77 5.61 -8.86
C LYS A 28 4.40 4.27 -9.18
N SER A 29 5.50 3.94 -8.51
CA SER A 29 6.17 2.65 -8.66
C SER A 29 5.26 1.50 -8.21
N LEU A 30 4.55 1.69 -7.11
CA LEU A 30 3.60 0.70 -6.59
C LEU A 30 2.49 0.43 -7.62
N ILE A 31 1.87 1.49 -8.13
CA ILE A 31 0.80 1.36 -9.11
C ILE A 31 1.30 0.70 -10.40
N ASP A 32 2.50 1.04 -10.84
CA ASP A 32 3.10 0.43 -12.03
C ASP A 32 3.29 -1.08 -11.87
N VAL A 33 3.81 -1.51 -10.72
CA VAL A 33 3.99 -2.92 -10.41
C VAL A 33 2.64 -3.64 -10.37
N LEU A 34 1.64 -3.04 -9.75
CA LEU A 34 0.30 -3.62 -9.67
C LEU A 34 -0.32 -3.78 -11.06
N ASN A 35 -0.23 -2.74 -11.89
CA ASN A 35 -0.79 -2.78 -13.24
C ASN A 35 -0.12 -3.84 -14.11
N LYS A 36 1.18 -4.05 -13.95
CA LYS A 36 1.94 -4.97 -14.81
C LYS A 36 1.95 -6.40 -14.32
N SER A 37 1.92 -6.62 -13.01
CA SER A 37 2.26 -7.93 -12.44
C SER A 37 1.20 -8.52 -11.52
N PHE A 38 0.10 -7.83 -11.23
CA PHE A 38 -0.87 -8.30 -10.24
C PHE A 38 -1.38 -9.71 -10.53
N GLU A 39 -1.72 -9.99 -11.79
CA GLU A 39 -2.27 -11.29 -12.18
C GLU A 39 -1.27 -12.44 -11.98
N ASP A 40 0.03 -12.15 -12.06
CA ASP A 40 1.09 -13.14 -11.92
C ASP A 40 1.61 -13.27 -10.49
N MET A 41 1.14 -12.44 -9.58
CA MET A 41 1.58 -12.47 -8.18
C MET A 41 1.05 -13.70 -7.46
N ASP A 42 1.88 -14.27 -6.59
CA ASP A 42 1.44 -15.28 -5.65
C ASP A 42 0.67 -14.64 -4.49
N GLN A 43 0.10 -15.47 -3.63
CA GLN A 43 -0.71 -14.99 -2.51
C GLN A 43 0.11 -14.14 -1.52
N ASP A 44 1.33 -14.54 -1.23
CA ASP A 44 2.21 -13.79 -0.34
C ASP A 44 2.46 -12.37 -0.86
N SER A 45 2.76 -12.25 -2.16
CA SER A 45 2.98 -10.94 -2.80
C SER A 45 1.71 -10.09 -2.78
N ARG A 46 0.55 -10.70 -2.99
CA ARG A 46 -0.74 -9.98 -2.94
C ARG A 46 -1.04 -9.47 -1.53
N LEU A 47 -0.76 -10.28 -0.52
CA LEU A 47 -0.95 -9.87 0.87
C LEU A 47 -0.05 -8.69 1.23
N LYS A 48 1.21 -8.72 0.79
CA LYS A 48 2.14 -7.61 0.97
C LYS A 48 1.68 -6.37 0.22
N ALA A 49 1.22 -6.54 -1.02
CA ALA A 49 0.70 -5.42 -1.82
C ALA A 49 -0.50 -4.77 -1.14
N ARG A 50 -1.41 -5.56 -0.60
CA ARG A 50 -2.56 -5.06 0.15
C ARG A 50 -2.12 -4.23 1.36
N TYR A 51 -1.16 -4.75 2.10
CA TYR A 51 -0.59 -4.05 3.26
C TYR A 51 0.01 -2.71 2.84
N ILE A 52 0.85 -2.71 1.80
CA ILE A 52 1.48 -1.49 1.29
C ILE A 52 0.41 -0.46 0.90
N CYS A 53 -0.62 -0.89 0.17
CA CYS A 53 -1.71 0.00 -0.23
C CYS A 53 -2.41 0.61 0.99
N SER A 54 -2.61 -0.16 2.06
CA SER A 54 -3.25 0.34 3.27
C SER A 54 -2.41 1.43 3.95
N ILE A 55 -1.10 1.25 3.99
CA ILE A 55 -0.18 2.24 4.59
C ILE A 55 -0.12 3.49 3.72
N VAL A 56 0.01 3.33 2.40
CA VAL A 56 0.04 4.48 1.47
C VAL A 56 -1.26 5.27 1.56
N GLN A 57 -2.40 4.58 1.61
CA GLN A 57 -3.71 5.21 1.71
C GLN A 57 -3.85 6.03 2.99
N ALA A 58 -3.49 5.44 4.14
CA ALA A 58 -3.58 6.11 5.44
C ALA A 58 -2.66 7.34 5.49
N ASN A 59 -1.45 7.22 4.96
CA ASN A 59 -0.51 8.34 4.91
C ASN A 59 -0.99 9.44 3.97
N ALA A 60 -1.54 9.08 2.81
CA ALA A 60 -2.07 10.08 1.87
C ALA A 60 -3.23 10.86 2.49
N GLU A 61 -4.11 10.18 3.21
CA GLU A 61 -5.22 10.83 3.92
C GLU A 61 -4.70 11.84 4.94
N SER A 62 -3.80 11.40 5.81
CA SER A 62 -3.22 12.27 6.86
C SER A 62 -2.45 13.45 6.27
N ARG A 63 -1.62 13.21 5.27
CA ARG A 63 -0.84 14.27 4.61
C ARG A 63 -1.73 15.25 3.87
N GLY A 64 -2.79 14.75 3.24
CA GLY A 64 -3.75 15.59 2.51
C GLY A 64 -4.46 16.58 3.41
N GLU A 65 -4.73 16.20 4.65
CA GLU A 65 -5.34 17.10 5.64
C GLU A 65 -4.41 18.20 6.09
N ARG A 66 -3.09 17.96 6.08
CA ARG A 66 -2.07 18.89 6.55
C ARG A 66 -1.47 19.76 5.45
N SER A 67 -1.62 19.38 4.19
CA SER A 67 -0.98 20.06 3.05
C SER A 67 -2.00 20.84 2.24
N LYS A 68 -1.78 22.15 2.08
CA LYS A 68 -2.59 22.99 1.20
C LYS A 68 -2.15 22.85 -0.25
N VAL A 69 -0.85 22.71 -0.47
CA VAL A 69 -0.26 22.69 -1.81
C VAL A 69 -0.56 21.37 -2.53
N ASN A 70 -0.40 20.26 -1.83
CA ASN A 70 -0.52 18.93 -2.41
C ASN A 70 -1.80 18.19 -2.03
N ALA A 71 -2.77 18.86 -1.41
CA ALA A 71 -4.01 18.23 -0.93
C ALA A 71 -4.73 17.44 -2.03
N LYS A 72 -4.83 18.02 -3.22
CA LYS A 72 -5.52 17.39 -4.35
C LYS A 72 -4.79 16.14 -4.83
N ALA A 73 -3.46 16.19 -4.88
CA ALA A 73 -2.64 15.05 -5.27
C ALA A 73 -2.77 13.92 -4.24
N TYR A 74 -2.70 14.23 -2.96
CA TYR A 74 -2.88 13.25 -1.90
C TYR A 74 -4.27 12.60 -1.93
N LYS A 75 -5.30 13.38 -2.24
CA LYS A 75 -6.66 12.86 -2.37
C LYS A 75 -6.75 11.80 -3.47
N LYS A 76 -6.08 12.03 -4.59
CA LYS A 76 -6.03 11.06 -5.69
C LYS A 76 -5.27 9.79 -5.28
N ILE A 77 -4.16 9.94 -4.58
CA ILE A 77 -3.36 8.81 -4.09
C ILE A 77 -4.20 7.98 -3.10
N ASN A 78 -4.90 8.64 -2.19
CA ASN A 78 -5.80 7.99 -1.24
C ASN A 78 -6.84 7.14 -1.96
N ALA A 79 -7.56 7.74 -2.91
CA ALA A 79 -8.64 7.08 -3.65
C ALA A 79 -8.11 5.88 -4.44
N LYS A 80 -7.00 6.02 -5.14
CA LYS A 80 -6.44 4.94 -5.96
C LYS A 80 -5.88 3.80 -5.10
N SER A 81 -5.26 4.14 -3.98
CA SER A 81 -4.74 3.13 -3.04
C SER A 81 -5.88 2.34 -2.39
N ALA A 82 -6.96 3.01 -2.02
CA ALA A 82 -8.15 2.36 -1.49
C ALA A 82 -8.78 1.42 -2.52
N PHE A 83 -8.86 1.85 -3.77
CA PHE A 83 -9.37 1.03 -4.87
C PHE A 83 -8.55 -0.26 -5.01
N TRP A 84 -7.23 -0.15 -5.03
CA TRP A 84 -6.38 -1.33 -5.15
C TRP A 84 -6.46 -2.24 -3.94
N MET A 85 -6.53 -1.67 -2.74
CA MET A 85 -6.68 -2.45 -1.52
C MET A 85 -7.94 -3.32 -1.59
N ASP A 86 -9.06 -2.76 -2.02
CA ASP A 86 -10.31 -3.48 -2.15
C ASP A 86 -10.23 -4.54 -3.26
N ALA A 87 -9.63 -4.21 -4.38
CA ALA A 87 -9.47 -5.14 -5.50
C ALA A 87 -8.58 -6.34 -5.12
N ILE A 88 -7.48 -6.07 -4.42
CA ILE A 88 -6.57 -7.11 -3.96
C ILE A 88 -7.29 -8.01 -2.94
N ASN A 89 -8.00 -7.40 -1.99
CA ASN A 89 -8.75 -8.14 -0.98
C ASN A 89 -9.77 -9.08 -1.63
N PHE A 90 -10.51 -8.57 -2.60
CA PHE A 90 -11.49 -9.35 -3.34
C PHE A 90 -10.84 -10.56 -4.02
N ARG A 91 -9.69 -10.36 -4.66
CA ARG A 91 -8.98 -11.45 -5.35
C ARG A 91 -8.48 -12.51 -4.37
N ILE A 92 -7.95 -12.10 -3.22
CA ILE A 92 -7.47 -13.04 -2.21
C ILE A 92 -8.64 -13.87 -1.66
N LEU A 93 -9.79 -13.24 -1.42
CA LEU A 93 -11.00 -13.94 -0.98
C LEU A 93 -11.46 -14.95 -2.04
N LYS A 94 -11.45 -14.54 -3.31
CA LYS A 94 -11.82 -15.38 -4.43
C LYS A 94 -10.91 -16.62 -4.54
N ASP A 95 -9.63 -16.44 -4.22
CA ASP A 95 -8.64 -17.51 -4.28
C ASP A 95 -8.70 -18.45 -3.06
N GLY A 96 -9.62 -18.21 -2.13
CA GLY A 96 -9.94 -19.15 -1.07
C GLY A 96 -9.57 -18.76 0.36
N MET A 97 -8.90 -17.64 0.58
CA MET A 97 -8.65 -17.13 1.92
C MET A 97 -9.91 -16.53 2.52
N THR A 98 -10.07 -16.62 3.83
CA THR A 98 -11.15 -15.93 4.53
C THR A 98 -10.68 -14.52 4.93
N GLN A 99 -11.63 -13.63 5.21
CA GLN A 99 -11.28 -12.29 5.68
C GLN A 99 -10.52 -12.34 7.00
N ALA A 100 -10.89 -13.26 7.90
CA ALA A 100 -10.20 -13.42 9.17
C ALA A 100 -8.73 -13.82 8.96
N GLU A 101 -8.46 -14.68 7.99
CA GLU A 101 -7.09 -15.09 7.66
C GLU A 101 -6.29 -13.92 7.07
N ILE A 102 -6.91 -13.13 6.19
CA ILE A 102 -6.29 -11.93 5.62
C ILE A 102 -5.92 -10.94 6.73
N ASP A 103 -6.85 -10.71 7.64
CA ASP A 103 -6.64 -9.78 8.76
C ASP A 103 -5.52 -10.25 9.67
N LYS A 104 -5.44 -11.54 9.93
CA LYS A 104 -4.38 -12.13 10.74
C LYS A 104 -3.02 -11.97 10.10
N VAL A 105 -2.91 -12.26 8.81
CA VAL A 105 -1.64 -12.10 8.08
C VAL A 105 -1.24 -10.63 8.03
N THR A 106 -2.20 -9.73 7.83
CA THR A 106 -1.95 -8.28 7.83
C THR A 106 -1.34 -7.84 9.16
N GLU A 107 -1.88 -8.34 10.27
CA GLU A 107 -1.37 -8.06 11.61
C GLU A 107 0.05 -8.61 11.79
N GLU A 108 0.30 -9.83 11.33
CA GLU A 108 1.63 -10.44 11.38
C GLU A 108 2.66 -9.64 10.57
N ILE A 109 2.27 -9.17 9.38
CA ILE A 109 3.13 -8.32 8.55
C ILE A 109 3.46 -7.03 9.30
N ASN A 110 2.45 -6.40 9.90
CA ASN A 110 2.63 -5.15 10.65
C ASN A 110 3.57 -5.35 11.84
N GLU A 111 3.45 -6.47 12.55
CA GLU A 111 4.30 -6.79 13.69
C GLU A 111 5.75 -7.09 13.28
N SER A 112 5.97 -7.53 12.04
CA SER A 112 7.31 -7.86 11.54
C SER A 112 8.15 -6.63 11.18
N ILE A 113 7.54 -5.47 11.19
CA ILE A 113 8.20 -4.19 10.90
C ILE A 113 8.71 -3.55 12.21
#